data_9cae83b38c13e44d7b5ba8c397e67645
#
_entry.id   9cae83b38c13e44d7b5ba8c397e67645
#
_cell.length_a   1.000
_cell.length_b   1.000
_cell.length_c   1.000
_cell.angle_alpha   90.00
_cell.angle_beta   90.00
_cell.angle_gamma   90.00
#
_symmetry.space_group_name_H-M   'P 1'
#
loop_
_entity.id
_entity.type
_entity.pdbx_description
1 polymer ?
#
loop_
_entity_poly.entity_id
_entity_poly.type
_entity_poly.pdbx_seq_one_letter_code
_entity_poly.pdbx_strand_id
1 'polypeptide(L)'
;MTWVRNHPVVVLWIAIAVITAARLASLVLTPLNLGPDEAQYWSWSLDLSAGYFSKPPMIAWLIAGSTAMCGTEEYCIRLFSPIIHAVTGFIIFLAARRLYDERVGFWAALTYWLIPGTSFSSLLITTDVPMLLFWSLALWAIAEMQSSRSWRWPILLGIGIGLGLLSKYAMLYF
;
A
#
# COMPACT_ATOMS: atom_id res chain seq x y z
N MET A 1 0.99 -29.11 -9.07
CA MET A 1 1.03 -27.83 -9.84
C MET A 1 -0.25 -27.52 -10.63
N THR A 2 -1.08 -28.51 -10.94
CA THR A 2 -2.35 -28.33 -11.68
C THR A 2 -3.41 -27.54 -10.89
N TRP A 3 -3.50 -27.73 -9.57
CA TRP A 3 -4.50 -27.06 -8.73
C TRP A 3 -4.31 -25.53 -8.68
N VAL A 4 -3.06 -25.04 -8.51
CA VAL A 4 -2.73 -23.60 -8.52
C VAL A 4 -3.11 -22.94 -9.84
N ARG A 5 -2.94 -23.68 -10.96
CA ARG A 5 -3.31 -23.20 -12.29
C ARG A 5 -4.83 -23.08 -12.47
N ASN A 6 -5.60 -23.90 -11.76
CA ASN A 6 -7.05 -23.95 -11.89
C ASN A 6 -7.78 -23.00 -10.91
N HIS A 7 -7.09 -22.50 -9.87
CA HIS A 7 -7.68 -21.63 -8.83
C HIS A 7 -6.77 -20.43 -8.47
N PRO A 8 -6.36 -19.61 -9.46
CA PRO A 8 -5.38 -18.55 -9.21
C PRO A 8 -5.86 -17.49 -8.20
N VAL A 9 -7.16 -17.17 -8.19
CA VAL A 9 -7.73 -16.21 -7.23
C VAL A 9 -7.70 -16.74 -5.80
N VAL A 10 -7.99 -18.02 -5.59
CA VAL A 10 -7.92 -18.63 -4.23
C VAL A 10 -6.48 -18.63 -3.72
N VAL A 11 -5.53 -19.01 -4.59
CA VAL A 11 -4.11 -18.99 -4.26
C VAL A 11 -3.64 -17.57 -3.95
N LEU A 12 -4.13 -16.57 -4.69
CA LEU A 12 -3.84 -15.16 -4.44
C LEU A 12 -4.29 -14.74 -3.03
N TRP A 13 -5.52 -15.07 -2.63
CA TRP A 13 -6.02 -14.73 -1.28
C TRP A 13 -5.22 -15.43 -0.18
N ILE A 14 -4.84 -16.69 -0.39
CA ILE A 14 -3.97 -17.41 0.56
C ILE A 14 -2.60 -16.73 0.64
N ALA A 15 -2.00 -16.35 -0.50
CA ALA A 15 -0.71 -15.66 -0.53
C ALA A 15 -0.78 -14.30 0.20
N ILE A 16 -1.83 -13.50 -0.06
CA ILE A 16 -2.06 -12.23 0.65
C ILE A 16 -2.12 -12.48 2.16
N ALA A 17 -2.95 -13.42 2.59
CA ALA A 17 -3.14 -13.70 4.02
C ALA A 17 -1.84 -14.15 4.69
N VAL A 18 -1.11 -15.11 4.09
CA VAL A 18 0.13 -15.66 4.63
C VAL A 18 1.24 -14.60 4.67
N ILE A 19 1.46 -13.88 3.57
CA ILE A 19 2.52 -12.85 3.50
C ILE A 19 2.22 -11.71 4.48
N THR A 20 0.96 -11.25 4.54
CA THR A 20 0.58 -10.16 5.45
C THR A 20 0.69 -10.60 6.90
N ALA A 21 0.24 -11.81 7.26
CA ALA A 21 0.38 -12.35 8.61
C ALA A 21 1.86 -12.49 9.02
N ALA A 22 2.72 -12.97 8.12
CA ALA A 22 4.15 -13.07 8.36
C ALA A 22 4.79 -11.69 8.60
N ARG A 23 4.40 -10.67 7.83
CA ARG A 23 4.89 -9.29 7.98
C ARG A 23 4.40 -8.65 9.29
N LEU A 24 3.13 -8.83 9.64
CA LEU A 24 2.59 -8.36 10.91
C LEU A 24 3.31 -9.03 12.10
N ALA A 25 3.53 -10.34 12.04
CA ALA A 25 4.32 -11.05 13.04
C ALA A 25 5.77 -10.51 13.12
N SER A 26 6.37 -10.21 11.96
CA SER A 26 7.72 -9.63 11.91
C SER A 26 7.81 -8.27 12.57
N LEU A 27 6.76 -7.42 12.49
CA LEU A 27 6.75 -6.12 13.19
C LEU A 27 6.85 -6.29 14.71
N VAL A 28 6.14 -7.27 15.26
CA VAL A 28 6.14 -7.54 16.71
C VAL A 28 7.46 -8.18 17.17
N LEU A 29 8.08 -9.01 16.32
CA LEU A 29 9.29 -9.75 16.65
C LEU A 29 10.57 -8.95 16.38
N THR A 30 10.50 -7.86 15.63
CA THR A 30 11.68 -7.09 15.23
C THR A 30 12.02 -6.04 16.30
N PRO A 31 13.23 -6.07 16.88
CA PRO A 31 13.65 -5.11 17.90
C PRO A 31 14.19 -3.80 17.31
N LEU A 32 13.70 -3.39 16.16
CA LEU A 32 14.17 -2.17 15.47
C LEU A 32 13.44 -0.95 16.02
N ASN A 33 14.18 -0.03 16.64
CA ASN A 33 13.69 1.28 17.00
C ASN A 33 13.25 2.07 15.76
N LEU A 34 12.44 3.12 15.97
CA LEU A 34 12.02 4.01 14.87
C LEU A 34 13.24 4.67 14.23
N GLY A 35 13.27 4.66 12.89
CA GLY A 35 14.20 5.47 12.14
C GLY A 35 13.92 6.97 12.32
N PRO A 36 14.89 7.86 11.98
CA PRO A 36 14.71 9.30 12.12
C PRO A 36 13.47 9.85 11.43
N ASP A 37 13.18 9.39 10.20
CA ASP A 37 11.99 9.81 9.46
C ASP A 37 10.70 9.29 10.13
N GLU A 38 10.69 8.04 10.60
CA GLU A 38 9.53 7.45 11.27
C GLU A 38 9.21 8.18 12.58
N ALA A 39 10.24 8.52 13.38
CA ALA A 39 10.08 9.30 14.60
C ALA A 39 9.52 10.70 14.30
N GLN A 40 9.97 11.34 13.22
CA GLN A 40 9.43 12.60 12.76
C GLN A 40 7.95 12.48 12.37
N TYR A 41 7.58 11.45 11.58
CA TYR A 41 6.19 11.23 11.17
C TYR A 41 5.30 10.90 12.36
N TRP A 42 5.80 10.14 13.33
CA TRP A 42 5.09 9.90 14.58
C TRP A 42 4.88 11.19 15.37
N SER A 43 5.90 12.05 15.50
CA SER A 43 5.73 13.35 16.18
C SER A 43 4.66 14.22 15.52
N TRP A 44 4.57 14.20 14.18
CA TRP A 44 3.51 14.90 13.45
C TRP A 44 2.11 14.29 13.66
N SER A 45 2.03 13.00 13.93
CA SER A 45 0.75 12.35 14.19
C SER A 45 0.11 12.75 15.52
N LEU A 46 0.87 13.37 16.44
CA LEU A 46 0.38 13.86 17.72
C LEU A 46 -0.35 15.22 17.59
N ASP A 47 -0.10 15.97 16.50
CA ASP A 47 -0.77 17.23 16.19
C ASP A 47 -1.12 17.25 14.70
N LEU A 48 -2.36 16.84 14.40
CA LEU A 48 -2.82 16.64 13.03
C LEU A 48 -3.02 17.96 12.29
N SER A 49 -2.36 18.07 11.14
CA SER A 49 -2.43 19.24 10.25
C SER A 49 -2.72 18.80 8.80
N ALA A 50 -3.08 19.77 7.96
CA ALA A 50 -3.28 19.57 6.52
C ALA A 50 -1.96 19.48 5.73
N GLY A 51 -0.82 19.65 6.37
CA GLY A 51 0.52 19.53 5.79
C GLY A 51 1.58 19.82 6.81
N TYR A 52 2.81 19.37 6.55
CA TYR A 52 3.96 19.54 7.43
C TYR A 52 5.12 20.16 6.66
N PHE A 53 6.17 20.59 7.38
CA PHE A 53 7.30 21.33 6.81
C PHE A 53 7.87 20.73 5.53
N SER A 54 7.99 19.41 5.43
CA SER A 54 8.66 18.77 4.29
C SER A 54 7.83 17.68 3.59
N LYS A 55 6.66 17.33 4.13
CA LYS A 55 5.86 16.21 3.62
C LYS A 55 4.35 16.51 3.66
N PRO A 56 3.59 15.92 2.74
CA PRO A 56 2.13 15.91 2.80
C PRO A 56 1.61 15.13 4.03
N PRO A 57 0.32 15.32 4.41
CA PRO A 57 -0.18 14.92 5.73
C PRO A 57 -0.54 13.44 5.88
N MET A 58 -0.69 12.68 4.78
CA MET A 58 -1.24 11.32 4.80
C MET A 58 -0.53 10.38 5.78
N ILE A 59 0.80 10.48 5.85
CA ILE A 59 1.61 9.63 6.72
C ILE A 59 1.28 9.84 8.19
N ALA A 60 1.12 11.10 8.62
CA ALA A 60 0.76 11.44 10.00
C ALA A 60 -0.67 10.97 10.34
N TRP A 61 -1.61 11.10 9.40
CA TRP A 61 -2.99 10.61 9.59
C TRP A 61 -3.05 9.09 9.72
N LEU A 62 -2.25 8.35 8.94
CA LEU A 62 -2.16 6.90 9.04
C LEU A 62 -1.58 6.47 10.40
N ILE A 63 -0.50 7.11 10.85
CA ILE A 63 0.11 6.81 12.15
C ILE A 63 -0.85 7.16 13.28
N ALA A 64 -1.52 8.31 13.24
CA ALA A 64 -2.53 8.66 14.24
C ALA A 64 -3.65 7.63 14.30
N GLY A 65 -4.12 7.15 13.14
CA GLY A 65 -5.14 6.09 13.06
C GLY A 65 -4.67 4.78 13.67
N SER A 66 -3.46 4.33 13.37
CA SER A 66 -2.93 3.05 13.91
C SER A 66 -2.64 3.15 15.41
N THR A 67 -2.05 4.25 15.88
CA THR A 67 -1.75 4.44 17.31
C THR A 67 -3.01 4.61 18.16
N ALA A 68 -4.07 5.19 17.61
CA ALA A 68 -5.38 5.23 18.27
C ALA A 68 -6.01 3.83 18.46
N MET A 69 -5.63 2.86 17.62
CA MET A 69 -6.16 1.48 17.67
C MET A 69 -5.39 0.58 18.63
N CYS A 70 -4.09 0.69 18.72
CA CYS A 70 -3.23 -0.28 19.42
C CYS A 70 -2.14 0.33 20.32
N GLY A 71 -2.07 1.66 20.44
CA GLY A 71 -1.07 2.33 21.29
C GLY A 71 0.14 2.85 20.53
N THR A 72 1.17 3.28 21.25
CA THR A 72 2.33 4.03 20.71
C THR A 72 3.59 3.20 20.54
N GLU A 73 3.49 1.88 20.64
CA GLU A 73 4.61 0.97 20.40
C GLU A 73 5.02 0.99 18.90
N GLU A 74 6.27 0.68 18.61
CA GLU A 74 6.81 0.77 17.24
C GLU A 74 6.01 -0.08 16.24
N TYR A 75 5.57 -1.27 16.65
CA TYR A 75 4.75 -2.14 15.79
C TYR A 75 3.37 -1.52 15.49
N CYS A 76 2.82 -0.72 16.41
CA CYS A 76 1.56 0.01 16.20
C CYS A 76 1.75 1.17 15.21
N ILE A 77 2.83 1.93 15.35
CA ILE A 77 3.19 3.01 14.45
C ILE A 77 3.31 2.49 13.01
N ARG A 78 3.86 1.27 12.82
CA ARG A 78 4.09 0.63 11.53
C ARG A 78 2.93 -0.23 11.03
N LEU A 79 1.88 -0.42 11.83
CA LEU A 79 0.79 -1.39 11.60
C LEU A 79 0.18 -1.30 10.19
N PHE A 80 -0.07 -0.09 9.70
CA PHE A 80 -0.70 0.08 8.39
C PHE A 80 0.23 -0.21 7.21
N SER A 81 1.55 -0.25 7.39
CA SER A 81 2.47 -0.51 6.28
C SER A 81 2.24 -1.89 5.61
N PRO A 82 2.30 -3.04 6.31
CA PRO A 82 2.06 -4.33 5.68
C PRO A 82 0.63 -4.48 5.14
N ILE A 83 -0.36 -3.85 5.79
CA ILE A 83 -1.76 -3.88 5.35
C ILE A 83 -1.92 -3.11 4.02
N ILE A 84 -1.35 -1.92 3.93
CA ILE A 84 -1.39 -1.11 2.71
C ILE A 84 -0.66 -1.83 1.58
N HIS A 85 0.50 -2.44 1.82
CA HIS A 85 1.19 -3.25 0.81
C HIS A 85 0.37 -4.46 0.34
N ALA A 86 -0.41 -5.09 1.24
CA ALA A 86 -1.32 -6.17 0.85
C ALA A 86 -2.38 -5.67 -0.14
N VAL A 87 -3.03 -4.54 0.18
CA VAL A 87 -4.05 -3.91 -0.68
C VAL A 87 -3.43 -3.43 -1.99
N THR A 88 -2.25 -2.81 -1.96
CA THR A 88 -1.52 -2.36 -3.16
C THR A 88 -1.28 -3.51 -4.13
N GLY A 89 -0.75 -4.64 -3.65
CA GLY A 89 -0.51 -5.80 -4.50
C GLY A 89 -1.81 -6.40 -5.06
N PHE A 90 -2.91 -6.36 -4.31
CA PHE A 90 -4.21 -6.77 -4.84
C PHE A 90 -4.71 -5.82 -5.95
N ILE A 91 -4.52 -4.51 -5.81
CA ILE A 91 -4.86 -3.55 -6.88
C ILE A 91 -3.98 -3.75 -8.10
N ILE A 92 -2.68 -4.05 -7.93
CA ILE A 92 -1.78 -4.43 -9.03
C ILE A 92 -2.29 -5.67 -9.75
N PHE A 93 -2.78 -6.68 -9.02
CA PHE A 93 -3.45 -7.84 -9.63
C PHE A 93 -4.61 -7.41 -10.53
N LEU A 94 -5.50 -6.54 -10.02
CA LEU A 94 -6.66 -6.08 -10.78
C LEU A 94 -6.25 -5.30 -12.03
N ALA A 95 -5.27 -4.41 -11.93
CA ALA A 95 -4.76 -3.62 -13.05
C ALA A 95 -4.12 -4.52 -14.12
N ALA A 96 -3.22 -5.41 -13.71
CA ALA A 96 -2.52 -6.30 -14.64
C ALA A 96 -3.46 -7.35 -15.26
N ARG A 97 -4.41 -7.89 -14.48
CA ARG A 97 -5.47 -8.76 -15.01
C ARG A 97 -6.32 -8.05 -16.05
N ARG A 98 -6.57 -6.76 -15.87
CA ARG A 98 -7.37 -5.97 -16.80
C ARG A 98 -6.63 -5.70 -18.12
N LEU A 99 -5.34 -5.41 -18.03
CA LEU A 99 -4.50 -5.09 -19.19
C LEU A 99 -4.09 -6.34 -20.00
N TYR A 100 -3.98 -7.47 -19.34
CA TYR A 100 -3.49 -8.73 -19.93
C TYR A 100 -4.43 -9.89 -19.62
N ASP A 101 -4.15 -10.66 -18.57
CA ASP A 101 -4.94 -11.79 -18.13
C ASP A 101 -4.75 -12.06 -16.62
N GLU A 102 -5.52 -13.01 -16.10
CA GLU A 102 -5.49 -13.38 -14.68
C GLU A 102 -4.15 -13.96 -14.23
N ARG A 103 -3.45 -14.65 -15.12
CA ARG A 103 -2.14 -15.23 -14.82
C ARG A 103 -1.07 -14.14 -14.69
N VAL A 104 -1.05 -13.18 -15.60
CA VAL A 104 -0.17 -12.03 -15.53
C VAL A 104 -0.46 -11.22 -14.28
N GLY A 105 -1.74 -10.99 -13.96
CA GLY A 105 -2.15 -10.33 -12.73
C GLY A 105 -1.62 -11.02 -11.47
N PHE A 106 -1.77 -12.34 -11.39
CA PHE A 106 -1.25 -13.14 -10.27
C PHE A 106 0.26 -12.97 -10.07
N TRP A 107 1.04 -13.11 -11.13
CA TRP A 107 2.49 -12.98 -11.05
C TRP A 107 2.93 -11.54 -10.75
N ALA A 108 2.25 -10.55 -11.28
CA ALA A 108 2.53 -9.13 -10.98
C ALA A 108 2.36 -8.83 -9.49
N ALA A 109 1.25 -9.27 -8.88
CA ALA A 109 1.00 -9.10 -7.46
C ALA A 109 2.02 -9.87 -6.61
N LEU A 110 2.30 -11.12 -6.94
CA LEU A 110 3.26 -11.94 -6.21
C LEU A 110 4.67 -11.34 -6.28
N THR A 111 5.08 -10.89 -7.46
CA THR A 111 6.36 -10.19 -7.64
C THR A 111 6.43 -8.94 -6.77
N TYR A 112 5.40 -8.10 -6.80
CA TYR A 112 5.33 -6.89 -5.96
C TYR A 112 5.52 -7.22 -4.47
N TRP A 113 4.85 -8.26 -3.97
CA TRP A 113 4.98 -8.62 -2.55
C TRP A 113 6.32 -9.23 -2.18
N LEU A 114 7.00 -9.91 -3.11
CA LEU A 114 8.23 -10.67 -2.81
C LEU A 114 9.52 -9.92 -3.14
N ILE A 115 9.48 -8.80 -3.90
CA ILE A 115 10.68 -8.02 -4.14
C ILE A 115 11.24 -7.47 -2.83
N PRO A 116 12.58 -7.44 -2.65
CA PRO A 116 13.22 -6.98 -1.42
C PRO A 116 12.79 -5.58 -0.98
N GLY A 117 12.59 -4.66 -1.94
CA GLY A 117 12.15 -3.29 -1.65
C GLY A 117 10.81 -3.23 -0.94
N THR A 118 9.78 -3.92 -1.45
CA THR A 118 8.46 -3.99 -0.80
C THR A 118 8.50 -4.75 0.52
N SER A 119 9.28 -5.84 0.59
CA SER A 119 9.44 -6.62 1.81
C SER A 119 10.06 -5.79 2.93
N PHE A 120 11.10 -5.01 2.64
CA PHE A 120 11.72 -4.08 3.59
C PHE A 120 10.79 -2.91 3.93
N SER A 121 10.16 -2.29 2.92
CA SER A 121 9.21 -1.19 3.11
C SER A 121 8.04 -1.57 4.01
N SER A 122 7.62 -2.84 4.01
CA SER A 122 6.54 -3.31 4.87
C SER A 122 6.88 -3.39 6.36
N LEU A 123 8.16 -3.29 6.72
CA LEU A 123 8.65 -3.23 8.11
C LEU A 123 8.84 -1.79 8.62
N LEU A 124 8.65 -0.81 7.75
CA LEU A 124 8.79 0.61 8.04
C LEU A 124 7.51 1.35 7.69
N ILE A 125 7.30 2.51 8.27
CA ILE A 125 6.22 3.40 7.86
C ILE A 125 6.80 4.64 7.16
N THR A 126 6.57 4.72 5.84
CA THR A 126 7.11 5.79 4.99
C THR A 126 6.03 6.38 4.10
N THR A 127 6.28 7.57 3.56
CA THR A 127 5.36 8.24 2.63
C THR A 127 5.18 7.47 1.30
N ASP A 128 6.12 6.56 0.98
CA ASP A 128 6.02 5.71 -0.21
C ASP A 128 4.91 4.65 -0.07
N VAL A 129 4.64 4.19 1.14
CA VAL A 129 3.62 3.16 1.40
C VAL A 129 2.25 3.60 0.89
N PRO A 130 1.65 4.71 1.36
CA PRO A 130 0.36 5.16 0.83
C PRO A 130 0.46 5.68 -0.62
N MET A 131 1.59 6.27 -1.02
CA MET A 131 1.77 6.71 -2.41
C MET A 131 1.64 5.55 -3.40
N LEU A 132 2.30 4.42 -3.15
CA LEU A 132 2.24 3.24 -4.02
C LEU A 132 0.83 2.65 -4.10
N LEU A 133 0.05 2.70 -3.01
CA LEU A 133 -1.35 2.33 -3.01
C LEU A 133 -2.15 3.19 -4.02
N PHE A 134 -2.04 4.51 -3.90
CA PHE A 134 -2.78 5.43 -4.75
C PHE A 134 -2.26 5.46 -6.19
N TRP A 135 -0.96 5.23 -6.40
CA TRP A 135 -0.39 5.03 -7.73
C TRP A 135 -0.97 3.79 -8.42
N SER A 136 -1.03 2.66 -7.71
CA SER A 136 -1.64 1.44 -8.25
C SER A 136 -3.14 1.60 -8.52
N LEU A 137 -3.85 2.37 -7.67
CA LEU A 137 -5.27 2.68 -7.84
C LEU A 137 -5.51 3.52 -9.11
N ALA A 138 -4.66 4.53 -9.35
CA ALA A 138 -4.71 5.36 -10.54
C ALA A 138 -4.41 4.53 -11.81
N LEU A 139 -3.41 3.64 -11.77
CA LEU A 139 -3.11 2.71 -12.86
C LEU A 139 -4.28 1.78 -13.18
N TRP A 140 -4.91 1.22 -12.14
CA TRP A 140 -6.09 0.37 -12.35
C TRP A 140 -7.25 1.15 -12.97
N ALA A 141 -7.50 2.37 -12.50
CA ALA A 141 -8.52 3.24 -13.08
C ALA A 141 -8.26 3.49 -14.57
N ILE A 142 -7.02 3.79 -14.99
CA ILE A 142 -6.64 3.95 -16.40
C ILE A 142 -6.87 2.65 -17.19
N ALA A 143 -6.48 1.49 -16.64
CA ALA A 143 -6.68 0.21 -17.30
C ALA A 143 -8.16 -0.07 -17.57
N GLU A 144 -9.05 0.27 -16.64
CA GLU A 144 -10.49 0.10 -16.80
C GLU A 144 -11.10 1.11 -17.80
N MET A 145 -10.58 2.35 -17.86
CA MET A 145 -11.03 3.37 -18.81
C MET A 145 -10.81 2.97 -20.27
N GLN A 146 -9.86 2.10 -20.57
CA GLN A 146 -9.61 1.62 -21.94
C GLN A 146 -10.80 0.83 -22.51
N SER A 147 -11.63 0.23 -21.67
CA SER A 147 -12.71 -0.66 -22.12
C SER A 147 -14.09 -0.29 -21.59
N SER A 148 -14.16 0.61 -20.63
CA SER A 148 -15.40 1.05 -19.99
C SER A 148 -15.56 2.57 -20.07
N ARG A 149 -16.69 3.03 -20.59
CA ARG A 149 -17.05 4.45 -20.63
C ARG A 149 -17.73 4.92 -19.32
N SER A 150 -17.65 4.14 -18.23
CA SER A 150 -18.27 4.51 -16.95
C SER A 150 -17.51 5.68 -16.31
N TRP A 151 -18.26 6.69 -15.87
CA TRP A 151 -17.74 7.88 -15.19
C TRP A 151 -17.06 7.58 -13.84
N ARG A 152 -17.24 6.41 -13.28
CA ARG A 152 -16.61 5.98 -12.03
C ARG A 152 -15.08 5.93 -12.13
N TRP A 153 -14.54 5.55 -13.29
CA TRP A 153 -13.11 5.39 -13.47
C TRP A 153 -12.33 6.70 -13.50
N PRO A 154 -12.77 7.75 -14.24
CA PRO A 154 -12.16 9.08 -14.12
C PRO A 154 -12.20 9.66 -12.70
N ILE A 155 -13.28 9.42 -11.95
CA ILE A 155 -13.35 9.83 -10.54
C ILE A 155 -12.34 9.06 -9.69
N LEU A 156 -12.25 7.74 -9.85
CA LEU A 156 -11.29 6.92 -9.13
C LEU A 156 -9.85 7.34 -9.45
N LEU A 157 -9.56 7.69 -10.72
CA LEU A 157 -8.28 8.26 -11.14
C LEU A 157 -7.98 9.56 -10.39
N GLY A 158 -8.94 10.49 -10.36
CA GLY A 158 -8.80 11.76 -9.65
C GLY A 158 -8.56 11.58 -8.14
N ILE A 159 -9.31 10.65 -7.51
CA ILE A 159 -9.10 10.28 -6.10
C ILE A 159 -7.70 9.69 -5.90
N GLY A 160 -7.27 8.76 -6.76
CA GLY A 160 -5.94 8.15 -6.69
C GLY A 160 -4.83 9.19 -6.79
N ILE A 161 -4.90 10.11 -7.76
CA ILE A 161 -3.91 11.19 -7.89
C ILE A 161 -3.95 12.13 -6.68
N GLY A 162 -5.14 12.58 -6.28
CA GLY A 162 -5.31 13.52 -5.16
C GLY A 162 -4.79 12.97 -3.83
N LEU A 163 -5.20 11.76 -3.46
CA LEU A 163 -4.72 11.11 -2.23
C LEU A 163 -3.23 10.69 -2.34
N GLY A 164 -2.75 10.36 -3.55
CA GLY A 164 -1.35 10.14 -3.81
C GLY A 164 -0.49 11.38 -3.56
N LEU A 165 -0.96 12.56 -4.00
CA LEU A 165 -0.30 13.85 -3.71
C LEU A 165 -0.29 14.19 -2.23
N LEU A 166 -1.36 13.86 -1.50
CA LEU A 166 -1.40 13.99 -0.04
C LEU A 166 -0.48 12.98 0.68
N SER A 167 -0.02 11.95 -0.03
CA SER A 167 0.95 10.96 0.49
C SER A 167 2.40 11.38 0.21
N LYS A 168 2.71 11.73 -1.03
CA LYS A 168 4.06 12.16 -1.46
C LYS A 168 3.99 12.99 -2.72
N TYR A 169 4.73 14.11 -2.78
CA TYR A 169 4.77 14.95 -3.98
C TYR A 169 5.32 14.23 -5.23
N ALA A 170 6.05 13.13 -5.07
CA ALA A 170 6.48 12.29 -6.18
C ALA A 170 5.31 11.71 -7.01
N MET A 171 4.07 11.73 -6.51
CA MET A 171 2.88 11.42 -7.30
C MET A 171 2.70 12.32 -8.53
N LEU A 172 3.35 13.48 -8.58
CA LEU A 172 3.38 14.35 -9.77
C LEU A 172 4.04 13.69 -11.01
N TYR A 173 4.84 12.64 -10.81
CA TYR A 173 5.46 11.88 -11.90
C TYR A 173 4.54 10.79 -12.49
N PHE A 174 3.33 10.62 -11.95
CA PHE A 174 2.31 9.71 -12.51
C PHE A 174 1.78 10.22 -13.85
#